data_851c86d2eadc453f85ec93055d682595
#
_entry.id   851c86d2eadc453f85ec93055d682595
#
_cell.length_a   1.000
_cell.length_b   1.000
_cell.length_c   1.000
_cell.angle_alpha   90.00
_cell.angle_beta   90.00
_cell.angle_gamma   90.00
#
_symmetry.space_group_name_H-M   'P 1'
#
loop_
_entity.id
_entity.type
_entity.pdbx_description
1 polymer ?
#
loop_
_entity_poly.entity_id
_entity_poly.type
_entity_poly.pdbx_seq_one_letter_code
_entity_poly.pdbx_strand_id
1 'polypeptide(L)'
;KENPKIAILGLNPHNSELKKNSEEVREIIPAIRKLKTLNINCYGPIPSDTIFINEYKNFDVIVGMYHDQVLSPFKAIFKFNAINLTLGLKYLRVSPDHGTAKKLIKKNKASHESLLNCINFIKNF
;
A
#
# COMPACT_ATOMS: atom_id res chain seq x y z
N LYS A 1 2.18 8.58 13.12
CA LYS A 1 3.65 8.75 13.21
C LYS A 1 4.04 10.03 12.51
N GLU A 2 4.75 10.93 13.16
CA GLU A 2 5.08 12.27 12.62
C GLU A 2 6.04 12.23 11.41
N ASN A 3 6.93 11.25 11.31
CA ASN A 3 7.86 11.08 10.19
C ASN A 3 7.88 9.61 9.72
N PRO A 4 6.85 9.17 8.99
CA PRO A 4 6.78 7.79 8.53
C PRO A 4 7.87 7.48 7.52
N LYS A 5 8.43 6.28 7.59
CA LYS A 5 9.38 5.75 6.61
C LYS A 5 8.64 5.17 5.43
N ILE A 6 8.76 5.79 4.25
CA ILE A 6 7.96 5.50 3.06
C ILE A 6 8.81 4.79 2.01
N ALA A 7 8.40 3.58 1.61
CA ALA A 7 8.95 2.91 0.44
C ALA A 7 8.15 3.31 -0.81
N ILE A 8 8.82 3.70 -1.88
CA ILE A 8 8.22 3.97 -3.19
C ILE A 8 8.71 2.89 -4.14
N LEU A 9 7.78 2.13 -4.70
CA LEU A 9 8.11 1.05 -5.63
C LEU A 9 8.42 1.58 -7.02
N GLY A 10 9.17 0.83 -7.80
CA GLY A 10 9.30 1.06 -9.24
C GLY A 10 8.03 0.63 -9.98
N LEU A 11 7.85 1.07 -11.21
CA LEU A 11 6.77 0.60 -12.08
C LEU A 11 7.06 -0.83 -12.56
N ASN A 12 8.30 -1.06 -13.00
CA ASN A 12 8.78 -2.39 -13.35
C ASN A 12 9.19 -3.16 -12.10
N PRO A 13 8.86 -4.47 -11.96
CA PRO A 13 9.19 -5.27 -10.77
C PRO A 13 10.69 -5.30 -10.44
N HIS A 14 11.56 -5.18 -11.45
CA HIS A 14 13.02 -5.12 -11.31
C HIS A 14 13.58 -3.71 -11.52
N ASN A 15 12.77 -2.67 -11.45
CA ASN A 15 13.14 -1.27 -11.74
C ASN A 15 13.74 -1.08 -13.14
N SER A 16 13.40 -1.94 -14.10
CA SER A 16 14.00 -1.98 -15.45
C SER A 16 15.54 -1.89 -15.43
N GLU A 17 16.18 -2.39 -14.36
CA GLU A 17 17.63 -2.27 -14.14
C GLU A 17 18.12 -0.82 -14.22
N LEU A 18 17.25 0.16 -13.93
CA LEU A 18 17.51 1.59 -14.00
C LEU A 18 18.03 2.07 -15.36
N LYS A 19 17.55 1.49 -16.46
CA LYS A 19 17.90 1.91 -17.82
C LYS A 19 17.48 3.37 -18.07
N LYS A 20 18.29 4.12 -18.80
CA LYS A 20 18.16 5.57 -19.03
C LYS A 20 16.76 6.04 -19.45
N ASN A 21 16.02 5.22 -20.17
CA ASN A 21 14.68 5.55 -20.68
C ASN A 21 13.54 4.90 -19.88
N SER A 22 13.83 4.24 -18.74
CA SER A 22 12.79 3.65 -17.89
C SER A 22 12.00 4.73 -17.16
N GLU A 23 10.77 4.42 -16.81
CA GLU A 23 9.89 5.28 -16.02
C GLU A 23 10.50 5.56 -14.65
N GLU A 24 11.24 4.61 -14.08
CA GLU A 24 11.96 4.79 -12.84
C GLU A 24 12.93 5.96 -12.91
N VAL A 25 13.73 6.03 -13.99
CA VAL A 25 14.76 7.08 -14.17
C VAL A 25 14.14 8.41 -14.58
N ARG A 26 13.13 8.38 -15.43
CA ARG A 26 12.53 9.60 -16.00
C ARG A 26 11.55 10.28 -15.07
N GLU A 27 10.79 9.51 -14.30
CA GLU A 27 9.65 10.03 -13.52
C GLU A 27 9.80 9.75 -12.02
N ILE A 28 10.03 8.49 -11.60
CA ILE A 28 9.98 8.09 -10.20
C ILE A 28 11.16 8.66 -9.41
N ILE A 29 12.38 8.53 -9.90
CA ILE A 29 13.57 9.06 -9.22
C ILE A 29 13.50 10.60 -9.06
N PRO A 30 13.15 11.39 -10.09
CA PRO A 30 12.94 12.82 -9.92
C PRO A 30 11.85 13.17 -8.90
N ALA A 31 10.73 12.44 -8.90
CA ALA A 31 9.67 12.63 -7.92
C ALA A 31 10.15 12.36 -6.49
N ILE A 32 10.88 11.27 -6.26
CA ILE A 32 11.48 10.95 -4.95
C ILE A 32 12.45 12.05 -4.50
N ARG A 33 13.29 12.56 -5.39
CA ARG A 33 14.19 13.68 -5.09
C ARG A 33 13.42 14.91 -4.65
N LYS A 34 12.35 15.25 -5.37
CA LYS A 34 11.47 16.38 -4.99
C LYS A 34 10.80 16.16 -3.63
N LEU A 35 10.31 14.97 -3.33
CA LEU A 35 9.73 14.66 -2.02
C LEU A 35 10.75 14.83 -0.89
N LYS A 36 12.01 14.42 -1.11
CA LYS A 36 13.10 14.61 -0.14
C LYS A 36 13.39 16.09 0.13
N THR A 37 13.30 16.98 -0.86
CA THR A 37 13.45 18.44 -0.62
C THR A 37 12.31 19.01 0.24
N LEU A 38 11.19 18.32 0.33
CA LEU A 38 10.07 18.64 1.21
C LEU A 38 10.17 17.97 2.60
N ASN A 39 11.33 17.41 2.94
CA ASN A 39 11.60 16.67 4.18
C ASN A 39 10.73 15.41 4.35
N ILE A 40 10.24 14.82 3.25
CA ILE A 40 9.50 13.56 3.30
C ILE A 40 10.51 12.41 3.33
N ASN A 41 10.41 11.56 4.35
CA ASN A 41 11.32 10.43 4.60
C ASN A 41 10.96 9.25 3.67
N CYS A 42 11.35 9.33 2.41
CA CYS A 42 11.03 8.33 1.39
C CYS A 42 12.26 7.69 0.76
N TYR A 43 12.11 6.45 0.33
CA TYR A 43 13.14 5.57 -0.23
C TYR A 43 12.63 4.92 -1.50
N GLY A 44 13.49 4.76 -2.49
CA GLY A 44 13.12 4.09 -3.74
C GLY A 44 13.88 4.65 -4.97
N PRO A 45 13.50 4.21 -6.16
CA PRO A 45 12.52 3.15 -6.38
C PRO A 45 13.00 1.80 -5.85
N ILE A 46 12.11 1.03 -5.22
CA ILE A 46 12.41 -0.31 -4.67
C ILE A 46 11.77 -1.36 -5.58
N PRO A 47 12.46 -2.48 -5.90
CA PRO A 47 11.89 -3.57 -6.67
C PRO A 47 10.70 -4.20 -5.94
N SER A 48 9.58 -4.34 -6.64
CA SER A 48 8.35 -4.86 -6.01
C SER A 48 8.33 -6.37 -5.83
N ASP A 49 9.16 -7.10 -6.56
CA ASP A 49 9.29 -8.56 -6.47
C ASP A 49 9.97 -9.02 -5.18
N THR A 50 10.79 -8.19 -4.56
CA THR A 50 11.61 -8.57 -3.40
C THR A 50 11.17 -7.91 -2.09
N ILE A 51 10.65 -6.69 -2.12
CA ILE A 51 10.31 -5.94 -0.89
C ILE A 51 9.37 -6.72 0.04
N PHE A 52 8.38 -7.44 -0.52
CA PHE A 52 7.39 -8.17 0.28
C PHE A 52 7.90 -9.48 0.87
N ILE A 53 9.09 -9.93 0.54
CA ILE A 53 9.68 -11.14 1.15
C ILE A 53 9.98 -10.86 2.63
N ASN A 54 10.75 -9.83 2.95
CA ASN A 54 11.13 -9.51 4.33
C ASN A 54 11.24 -8.01 4.61
N GLU A 55 11.49 -7.17 3.60
CA GLU A 55 11.85 -5.77 3.80
C GLU A 55 10.67 -4.87 4.11
N TYR A 56 9.43 -5.27 3.76
CA TYR A 56 8.22 -4.46 3.99
C TYR A 56 8.06 -4.04 5.45
N LYS A 57 8.56 -4.84 6.40
CA LYS A 57 8.52 -4.56 7.85
C LYS A 57 9.38 -3.35 8.27
N ASN A 58 10.31 -2.93 7.43
CA ASN A 58 11.20 -1.81 7.68
C ASN A 58 10.55 -0.46 7.33
N PHE A 59 9.35 -0.46 6.77
CA PHE A 59 8.63 0.72 6.30
C PHE A 59 7.27 0.85 6.98
N ASP A 60 6.85 2.08 7.19
CA ASP A 60 5.53 2.40 7.73
C ASP A 60 4.49 2.51 6.60
N VAL A 61 4.94 2.87 5.40
CA VAL A 61 4.10 3.03 4.20
C VAL A 61 4.81 2.44 2.99
N ILE A 62 4.08 1.74 2.14
CA ILE A 62 4.55 1.28 0.82
C ILE A 62 3.64 1.88 -0.24
N VAL A 63 4.21 2.64 -1.16
CA VAL A 63 3.53 3.28 -2.28
C VAL A 63 3.76 2.45 -3.53
N GLY A 64 2.71 1.84 -4.05
CA GLY A 64 2.72 1.14 -5.34
C GLY A 64 2.35 2.07 -6.50
N MET A 65 2.80 1.73 -7.70
CA MET A 65 2.49 2.46 -8.91
C MET A 65 1.13 2.05 -9.51
N TYR A 66 0.65 0.88 -9.16
CA TYR A 66 -0.67 0.37 -9.58
C TYR A 66 -1.26 -0.58 -8.52
N HIS A 67 -2.58 -0.75 -8.60
CA HIS A 67 -3.38 -1.46 -7.60
C HIS A 67 -2.81 -2.83 -7.19
N ASP A 68 -2.58 -3.72 -8.15
CA ASP A 68 -2.22 -5.11 -7.84
C ASP A 68 -0.78 -5.27 -7.36
N GLN A 69 0.09 -4.28 -7.62
CA GLN A 69 1.49 -4.31 -7.19
C GLN A 69 1.63 -4.41 -5.67
N VAL A 70 0.75 -3.76 -4.95
CA VAL A 70 0.76 -3.75 -3.47
C VAL A 70 -0.38 -4.58 -2.89
N LEU A 71 -1.55 -4.61 -3.52
CA LEU A 71 -2.72 -5.25 -2.93
C LEU A 71 -2.62 -6.78 -2.97
N SER A 72 -2.07 -7.36 -4.02
CA SER A 72 -1.89 -8.82 -4.13
C SER A 72 -0.98 -9.38 -3.02
N PRO A 73 0.27 -8.88 -2.82
CA PRO A 73 1.11 -9.34 -1.71
C PRO A 73 0.53 -8.94 -0.34
N PHE A 74 -0.09 -7.77 -0.22
CA PHE A 74 -0.76 -7.36 1.02
C PHE A 74 -1.85 -8.36 1.43
N LYS A 75 -2.71 -8.79 0.50
CA LYS A 75 -3.75 -9.80 0.75
C LYS A 75 -3.17 -11.17 1.09
N ALA A 76 -2.06 -11.56 0.46
CA ALA A 76 -1.38 -12.81 0.77
C ALA A 76 -0.85 -12.83 2.22
N ILE A 77 -0.34 -11.71 2.71
CA ILE A 77 0.26 -11.56 4.04
C ILE A 77 -0.82 -11.35 5.11
N PHE A 78 -1.73 -10.40 4.91
CA PHE A 78 -2.66 -9.91 5.94
C PHE A 78 -4.08 -10.45 5.82
N LYS A 79 -4.42 -11.12 4.70
CA LYS A 79 -5.75 -11.72 4.43
C LYS A 79 -6.86 -10.65 4.57
N PHE A 80 -7.79 -10.84 5.50
CA PHE A 80 -8.88 -9.91 5.80
C PHE A 80 -8.59 -9.01 7.02
N ASN A 81 -7.41 -9.09 7.62
CA ASN A 81 -6.99 -8.19 8.69
C ASN A 81 -6.53 -6.84 8.09
N ALA A 82 -7.47 -6.12 7.50
CA ALA A 82 -7.22 -4.92 6.74
C ALA A 82 -8.45 -4.02 6.68
N ILE A 83 -8.23 -2.74 6.41
CA ILE A 83 -9.25 -1.74 6.12
C ILE A 83 -8.88 -0.99 4.84
N ASN A 84 -9.88 -0.46 4.16
CA ASN A 84 -9.71 0.48 3.08
C ASN A 84 -10.00 1.90 3.61
N LEU A 85 -8.99 2.76 3.57
CA LEU A 85 -9.06 4.15 4.02
C LEU A 85 -8.85 5.09 2.83
N THR A 86 -9.79 6.00 2.59
CA THR A 86 -9.64 7.03 1.57
C THR A 86 -9.07 8.29 2.19
N LEU A 87 -7.91 8.72 1.70
CA LEU A 87 -7.22 9.93 2.16
C LEU A 87 -7.60 11.15 1.29
N GLY A 88 -7.39 12.36 1.84
CA GLY A 88 -7.62 13.63 1.13
C GLY A 88 -9.07 14.12 1.09
N LEU A 89 -9.99 13.48 1.79
CA LEU A 89 -11.36 13.92 1.95
C LEU A 89 -11.52 14.81 3.21
N LYS A 90 -12.55 15.69 3.20
CA LYS A 90 -12.92 16.49 4.38
C LYS A 90 -13.57 15.67 5.51
N TYR A 91 -13.92 14.43 5.25
CA TYR A 91 -14.52 13.48 6.19
C TYR A 91 -13.78 12.16 6.12
N LEU A 92 -13.80 11.42 7.22
CA LEU A 92 -13.22 10.08 7.31
C LEU A 92 -14.06 9.09 6.50
N ARG A 93 -13.42 8.41 5.53
CA ARG A 93 -14.05 7.33 4.75
C ARG A 93 -13.26 6.05 4.94
N VAL A 94 -13.86 5.12 5.66
CA VAL A 94 -13.30 3.79 5.93
C VAL A 94 -14.28 2.74 5.44
N SER A 95 -13.80 1.66 4.86
CA SER A 95 -14.63 0.53 4.46
C SER A 95 -13.87 -0.80 4.65
N PRO A 96 -14.62 -1.90 4.88
CA PRO A 96 -14.02 -3.22 4.92
C PRO A 96 -13.28 -3.55 3.62
N ASP A 97 -12.14 -4.20 3.76
CA ASP A 97 -11.27 -4.57 2.64
C ASP A 97 -11.63 -5.96 2.09
N HIS A 98 -12.85 -6.10 1.60
CA HIS A 98 -13.34 -7.32 0.94
C HIS A 98 -14.32 -7.01 -0.19
N GLY A 99 -14.42 -7.93 -1.15
CA GLY A 99 -15.38 -7.84 -2.26
C GLY A 99 -16.78 -8.31 -1.87
N THR A 100 -17.64 -8.50 -2.87
CA THR A 100 -19.07 -8.83 -2.72
C THR A 100 -19.34 -10.20 -2.08
N ALA A 101 -18.33 -11.07 -1.98
CA ALA A 101 -18.41 -12.40 -1.35
C ALA A 101 -19.61 -13.26 -1.79
N LYS A 102 -20.06 -13.14 -3.05
CA LYS A 102 -21.25 -13.83 -3.59
C LYS A 102 -21.24 -15.33 -3.32
N LYS A 103 -20.07 -15.97 -3.30
CA LYS A 103 -19.91 -17.41 -2.98
C LYS A 103 -20.27 -17.77 -1.55
N LEU A 104 -20.41 -16.80 -0.65
CA LEU A 104 -20.72 -16.99 0.76
C LEU A 104 -22.20 -16.72 1.09
N ILE A 105 -23.00 -16.28 0.10
CA ILE A 105 -24.45 -16.07 0.28
C ILE A 105 -25.07 -17.36 0.80
N LYS A 106 -25.91 -17.26 1.84
CA LYS A 106 -26.60 -18.36 2.55
C LYS A 106 -25.67 -19.37 3.27
N LYS A 107 -24.34 -19.17 3.27
CA LYS A 107 -23.42 -20.12 3.92
C LYS A 107 -23.08 -19.78 5.38
N ASN A 108 -23.47 -18.60 5.86
CA ASN A 108 -23.17 -18.06 7.19
C ASN A 108 -21.69 -18.19 7.60
N LYS A 109 -20.76 -17.98 6.63
CA LYS A 109 -19.30 -18.11 6.80
C LYS A 109 -18.54 -16.83 6.48
N ALA A 110 -19.21 -15.69 6.40
CA ALA A 110 -18.54 -14.41 6.15
C ALA A 110 -17.71 -13.99 7.37
N SER A 111 -16.48 -13.55 7.16
CA SER A 111 -15.65 -12.95 8.21
C SER A 111 -16.13 -11.52 8.47
N HIS A 112 -16.27 -11.17 9.75
CA HIS A 112 -16.57 -9.80 10.19
C HIS A 112 -15.31 -9.01 10.60
N GLU A 113 -14.15 -9.60 10.51
CA GLU A 113 -12.87 -9.08 10.99
C GLU A 113 -12.54 -7.69 10.44
N SER A 114 -12.64 -7.54 9.12
CA SER A 114 -12.37 -6.26 8.45
C SER A 114 -13.36 -5.16 8.86
N LEU A 115 -14.63 -5.50 9.12
CA LEU A 115 -15.62 -4.54 9.64
C LEU A 115 -15.30 -4.10 11.07
N LEU A 116 -14.93 -5.04 11.93
CA LEU A 116 -14.49 -4.73 13.29
C LEU A 116 -13.26 -3.82 13.30
N ASN A 117 -12.30 -4.07 12.40
CA ASN A 117 -11.12 -3.23 12.24
C ASN A 117 -11.49 -1.81 11.80
N CYS A 118 -12.49 -1.63 10.91
CA CYS A 118 -13.01 -0.30 10.57
C CYS A 118 -13.58 0.43 11.79
N ILE A 119 -14.41 -0.27 12.59
CA ILE A 119 -15.04 0.31 13.78
C ILE A 119 -13.96 0.70 14.81
N ASN A 120 -12.99 -0.17 15.05
CA ASN A 120 -11.89 0.09 15.98
C ASN A 120 -11.02 1.26 15.50
N PHE A 121 -10.75 1.36 14.18
CA PHE A 121 -10.02 2.48 13.62
C PHE A 121 -10.76 3.80 13.86
N ILE A 122 -12.07 3.86 13.60
CA ILE A 122 -12.89 5.07 13.80
C ILE A 122 -12.91 5.49 15.27
N LYS A 123 -12.96 4.55 16.21
CA LYS A 123 -12.96 4.85 17.65
C LYS A 123 -11.65 5.47 18.15
N ASN A 124 -10.54 5.21 17.46
CA ASN A 124 -9.20 5.65 17.85
C ASN A 124 -8.67 6.81 16.98
N PHE A 125 -9.48 7.27 16.04
CA PHE A 125 -9.17 8.40 15.16
C PHE A 125 -9.56 9.73 15.81
#